data_163bdd12288976f0bfec33c8707cdef7
#
_entry.id   163bdd12288976f0bfec33c8707cdef7
#
_cell.length_a   1.000
_cell.length_b   1.000
_cell.length_c   1.000
_cell.angle_alpha   90.00
_cell.angle_beta   90.00
_cell.angle_gamma   90.00
#
_symmetry.space_group_name_H-M   'P 1'
#
loop_
_entity.id
_entity.type
_entity.pdbx_description
1 polymer ?
#
loop_
_entity_poly.entity_id
_entity_poly.type
_entity_poly.pdbx_seq_one_letter_code
_entity_poly.pdbx_strand_id
1 'polypeptide(L)'
;YYFDPKGHAVKMGDQVIVETAQGPEFGTCTQGNHEVADEAVVQPLCAMLRLATDADRRTVDYNRKKESEAFDICEKKIADHGLEMKLVNVSASFDGSKIIFFFTADGRVDFRELVRDLAGVFRARIELRQIGVRDEAKMVGGLGICGRPFCCSQFLDGFLPVSIKMAKTQNLSLNPTKISGTCGRLMC
;
A
#
# COMPACT_ATOMS: atom_id res chain seq x y z
N TYR A 1 6.10 -4.56 -11.01
CA TYR A 1 7.52 -4.58 -10.63
C TYR A 1 8.21 -5.73 -11.33
N TYR A 2 9.48 -5.55 -11.70
CA TYR A 2 10.36 -6.57 -12.28
C TYR A 2 11.29 -7.12 -11.20
N PHE A 3 11.51 -8.42 -11.24
CA PHE A 3 12.41 -9.14 -10.33
C PHE A 3 13.36 -10.02 -11.13
N ASP A 4 14.57 -10.23 -10.61
CA ASP A 4 15.52 -11.18 -11.18
C ASP A 4 15.07 -12.61 -10.83
N PRO A 5 14.71 -13.45 -11.81
CA PRO A 5 14.24 -14.81 -11.56
C PRO A 5 15.33 -15.76 -11.06
N LYS A 6 16.61 -15.39 -11.06
CA LYS A 6 17.76 -16.21 -10.64
C LYS A 6 17.74 -17.65 -11.17
N GLY A 7 17.36 -17.81 -12.44
CA GLY A 7 17.33 -19.13 -13.08
C GLY A 7 16.05 -19.94 -12.85
N HIS A 8 15.09 -19.42 -12.09
CA HIS A 8 13.79 -20.07 -11.97
C HIS A 8 12.92 -19.80 -13.19
N ALA A 9 12.30 -20.83 -13.72
CA ALA A 9 11.29 -20.70 -14.77
C ALA A 9 9.93 -20.41 -14.12
N VAL A 10 9.38 -19.23 -14.39
CA VAL A 10 8.13 -18.74 -13.79
C VAL A 10 7.13 -18.45 -14.90
N LYS A 11 5.87 -18.82 -14.67
CA LYS A 11 4.75 -18.58 -15.57
C LYS A 11 3.78 -17.57 -14.98
N MET A 12 2.96 -16.98 -15.84
CA MET A 12 1.84 -16.16 -15.38
C MET A 12 0.92 -16.95 -14.45
N GLY A 13 0.60 -16.38 -13.31
CA GLY A 13 -0.23 -17.01 -12.26
C GLY A 13 0.55 -17.74 -11.18
N ASP A 14 1.86 -18.01 -11.40
CA ASP A 14 2.68 -18.63 -10.37
C ASP A 14 2.82 -17.73 -9.15
N GLN A 15 2.78 -18.34 -7.98
CA GLN A 15 3.00 -17.65 -6.71
C GLN A 15 4.46 -17.77 -6.31
N VAL A 16 5.05 -16.65 -5.92
CA VAL A 16 6.48 -16.51 -5.69
C VAL A 16 6.77 -15.76 -4.39
N ILE A 17 7.92 -16.06 -3.80
CA ILE A 17 8.49 -15.24 -2.73
C ILE A 17 9.60 -14.39 -3.36
N VAL A 18 9.47 -13.09 -3.20
CA VAL A 18 10.40 -12.09 -3.72
C VAL A 18 11.07 -11.33 -2.58
N GLU A 19 12.30 -10.90 -2.81
CA GLU A 19 12.99 -10.03 -1.88
C GLU A 19 12.63 -8.57 -2.17
N THR A 20 12.28 -7.83 -1.13
CA THR A 20 12.00 -6.38 -1.23
C THR A 20 12.83 -5.63 -0.20
N ALA A 21 12.88 -4.30 -0.30
CA ALA A 21 13.53 -3.45 0.69
C ALA A 21 12.93 -3.61 2.11
N GLN A 22 11.75 -4.20 2.24
CA GLN A 22 11.06 -4.43 3.50
C GLN A 22 11.17 -5.88 4.01
N GLY A 23 11.84 -6.73 3.25
CA GLY A 23 12.02 -8.17 3.51
C GLY A 23 11.33 -9.05 2.46
N PRO A 24 11.27 -10.36 2.70
CA PRO A 24 10.58 -11.29 1.81
C PRO A 24 9.08 -10.96 1.71
N GLU A 25 8.55 -10.97 0.51
CA GLU A 25 7.13 -10.75 0.24
C GLU A 25 6.56 -11.83 -0.66
N PHE A 26 5.28 -12.15 -0.46
CA PHE A 26 4.53 -13.06 -1.29
C PHE A 26 3.89 -12.30 -2.46
N GLY A 27 4.12 -12.75 -3.67
CA GLY A 27 3.57 -12.16 -4.88
C GLY A 27 2.96 -13.18 -5.82
N THR A 28 2.16 -12.69 -6.76
CA THR A 28 1.66 -13.48 -7.89
C THR A 28 2.30 -12.94 -9.16
N CYS A 29 2.87 -13.83 -9.95
CA CYS A 29 3.50 -13.50 -11.22
C CYS A 29 2.43 -13.10 -12.25
N THR A 30 2.49 -11.87 -12.71
CA THR A 30 1.57 -11.36 -13.74
C THR A 30 2.05 -11.64 -15.14
N GLN A 31 3.35 -11.83 -15.33
CA GLN A 31 3.97 -12.12 -16.61
C GLN A 31 5.17 -13.05 -16.38
N GLY A 32 5.29 -14.12 -17.16
CA GLY A 32 6.40 -15.07 -17.06
C GLY A 32 7.74 -14.45 -17.45
N ASN A 33 8.82 -15.25 -17.38
CA ASN A 33 10.16 -14.80 -17.75
C ASN A 33 10.17 -14.26 -19.17
N HIS A 34 10.67 -13.05 -19.36
CA HIS A 34 10.84 -12.40 -20.66
C HIS A 34 12.00 -11.41 -20.59
N GLU A 35 12.56 -11.10 -21.74
CA GLU A 35 13.60 -10.10 -21.86
C GLU A 35 12.97 -8.69 -21.84
N VAL A 36 13.57 -7.80 -21.07
CA VAL A 36 13.13 -6.40 -20.93
C VAL A 36 14.34 -5.50 -21.17
N ALA A 37 14.14 -4.38 -21.86
CA ALA A 37 15.19 -3.39 -22.08
C ALA A 37 15.62 -2.79 -20.72
N ASP A 38 16.92 -2.58 -20.54
CA ASP A 38 17.50 -2.04 -19.28
C ASP A 38 16.89 -0.68 -18.88
N GLU A 39 16.44 0.11 -19.84
CA GLU A 39 15.79 1.40 -19.62
C GLU A 39 14.41 1.31 -18.97
N ALA A 40 13.74 0.15 -19.10
CA ALA A 40 12.41 -0.09 -18.53
C ALA A 40 12.47 -0.64 -17.09
N VAL A 41 13.67 -0.90 -16.58
CA VAL A 41 13.87 -1.60 -15.30
C VAL A 41 14.65 -0.71 -14.33
N VAL A 42 14.19 -0.66 -13.10
CA VAL A 42 14.92 0.04 -12.02
C VAL A 42 16.00 -0.89 -11.48
N GLN A 43 17.25 -0.52 -11.69
CA GLN A 43 18.41 -1.26 -11.18
C GLN A 43 18.78 -0.81 -9.74
N PRO A 44 19.28 -1.71 -8.87
CA PRO A 44 19.40 -3.15 -9.07
C PRO A 44 18.06 -3.88 -8.92
N LEU A 45 17.84 -4.92 -9.73
CA LEU A 45 16.68 -5.78 -9.60
C LEU A 45 16.72 -6.55 -8.28
N CYS A 46 15.61 -6.54 -7.55
CA CYS A 46 15.43 -7.42 -6.41
C CYS A 46 15.26 -8.88 -6.88
N ALA A 47 15.71 -9.81 -6.07
CA ALA A 47 15.71 -11.22 -6.43
C ALA A 47 14.35 -11.89 -6.17
N MET A 48 13.96 -12.78 -7.04
CA MET A 48 13.01 -13.83 -6.71
C MET A 48 13.75 -14.91 -5.92
N LEU A 49 13.25 -15.22 -4.72
CA LEU A 49 13.90 -16.20 -3.83
C LEU A 49 13.52 -17.63 -4.20
N ARG A 50 12.23 -17.88 -4.42
CA ARG A 50 11.70 -19.21 -4.77
C ARG A 50 10.23 -19.16 -5.16
N LEU A 51 9.72 -20.25 -5.70
CA LEU A 51 8.28 -20.48 -5.83
C LEU A 51 7.64 -20.63 -4.44
N ALA A 52 6.42 -20.16 -4.31
CA ALA A 52 5.66 -20.28 -3.08
C ALA A 52 5.15 -21.71 -2.90
N THR A 53 5.17 -22.17 -1.65
CA THR A 53 4.64 -23.47 -1.23
C THR A 53 3.24 -23.32 -0.63
N ASP A 54 2.54 -24.42 -0.39
CA ASP A 54 1.25 -24.40 0.31
C ASP A 54 1.38 -23.90 1.76
N ALA A 55 2.54 -24.08 2.39
CA ALA A 55 2.82 -23.49 3.70
C ALA A 55 2.85 -21.96 3.64
N ASP A 56 3.44 -21.39 2.58
CA ASP A 56 3.48 -19.93 2.38
C ASP A 56 2.08 -19.34 2.17
N ARG A 57 1.22 -20.04 1.43
CA ARG A 57 -0.20 -19.66 1.25
C ARG A 57 -0.94 -19.61 2.59
N ARG A 58 -0.75 -20.64 3.42
CA ARG A 58 -1.35 -20.67 4.77
C ARG A 58 -0.83 -19.52 5.64
N THR A 59 0.44 -19.17 5.52
CA THR A 59 1.03 -18.02 6.22
C THR A 59 0.38 -16.71 5.77
N VAL A 60 0.17 -16.52 4.47
CA VAL A 60 -0.53 -15.34 3.93
C VAL A 60 -1.96 -15.27 4.45
N ASP A 61 -2.70 -16.39 4.44
CA ASP A 61 -4.08 -16.43 4.93
C ASP A 61 -4.15 -16.17 6.44
N TYR A 62 -3.19 -16.66 7.20
CA TYR A 62 -3.06 -16.37 8.62
C TYR A 62 -2.76 -14.88 8.87
N ASN A 63 -1.82 -14.30 8.12
CA ASN A 63 -1.49 -12.88 8.23
C ASN A 63 -2.68 -11.98 7.89
N ARG A 64 -3.47 -12.32 6.86
CA ARG A 64 -4.70 -11.58 6.53
C ARG A 64 -5.71 -11.56 7.66
N LYS A 65 -5.90 -12.70 8.35
CA LYS A 65 -6.77 -12.75 9.53
C LYS A 65 -6.23 -11.89 10.65
N LYS A 66 -4.92 -12.00 10.90
CA LYS A 66 -4.23 -11.18 11.91
C LYS A 66 -4.30 -9.69 11.60
N GLU A 67 -4.22 -9.29 10.33
CA GLU A 67 -4.39 -7.90 9.88
C GLU A 67 -5.79 -7.37 10.21
N SER A 68 -6.84 -8.17 9.93
CA SER A 68 -8.22 -7.80 10.26
C SER A 68 -8.44 -7.66 11.77
N GLU A 69 -7.95 -8.61 12.56
CA GLU A 69 -8.03 -8.54 14.02
C GLU A 69 -7.23 -7.35 14.57
N ALA A 70 -6.06 -7.07 13.98
CA ALA A 70 -5.23 -5.95 14.37
C ALA A 70 -5.87 -4.61 14.03
N PHE A 71 -6.62 -4.53 12.95
CA PHE A 71 -7.40 -3.35 12.59
C PHE A 71 -8.43 -3.04 13.67
N ASP A 72 -9.28 -4.01 14.02
CA ASP A 72 -10.34 -3.84 15.02
C ASP A 72 -9.79 -3.48 16.41
N ILE A 73 -8.68 -4.09 16.80
CA ILE A 73 -8.03 -3.80 18.10
C ILE A 73 -7.43 -2.39 18.09
N CYS A 74 -6.75 -2.01 17.01
CA CYS A 74 -6.14 -0.69 16.89
C CYS A 74 -7.20 0.41 16.89
N GLU A 75 -8.31 0.24 16.19
CA GLU A 75 -9.42 1.20 16.15
C GLU A 75 -10.00 1.45 17.54
N LYS A 76 -10.23 0.38 18.33
CA LYS A 76 -10.67 0.50 19.72
C LYS A 76 -9.66 1.26 20.57
N LYS A 77 -8.39 0.94 20.45
CA LYS A 77 -7.33 1.62 21.20
C LYS A 77 -7.16 3.10 20.81
N ILE A 78 -7.32 3.44 19.53
CA ILE A 78 -7.34 4.84 19.09
C ILE A 78 -8.48 5.60 19.79
N ALA A 79 -9.67 4.99 19.89
CA ALA A 79 -10.81 5.58 20.59
C ALA A 79 -10.55 5.69 22.09
N ASP A 80 -9.98 4.66 22.73
CA ASP A 80 -9.65 4.66 24.18
C ASP A 80 -8.63 5.75 24.54
N HIS A 81 -7.65 5.99 23.70
CA HIS A 81 -6.65 7.05 23.85
C HIS A 81 -7.13 8.43 23.39
N GLY A 82 -8.32 8.53 22.79
CA GLY A 82 -8.89 9.78 22.28
C GLY A 82 -8.03 10.46 21.21
N LEU A 83 -7.37 9.69 20.36
CA LEU A 83 -6.47 10.20 19.32
C LEU A 83 -7.26 10.67 18.09
N GLU A 84 -6.98 11.88 17.62
CA GLU A 84 -7.58 12.45 16.40
C GLU A 84 -6.85 11.91 15.15
N MET A 85 -7.04 10.62 14.88
CA MET A 85 -6.49 9.92 13.71
C MET A 85 -7.48 8.89 13.21
N LYS A 86 -7.43 8.62 11.89
CA LYS A 86 -8.26 7.60 11.26
C LYS A 86 -7.36 6.47 10.76
N LEU A 87 -7.59 5.27 11.25
CA LEU A 87 -6.92 4.08 10.73
C LEU A 87 -7.46 3.77 9.33
N VAL A 88 -6.57 3.51 8.38
CA VAL A 88 -6.92 3.24 6.98
C VAL A 88 -6.69 1.78 6.62
N ASN A 89 -5.53 1.24 7.00
CA ASN A 89 -5.17 -0.14 6.68
C ASN A 89 -4.13 -0.67 7.67
N VAL A 90 -4.04 -1.99 7.76
CA VAL A 90 -3.01 -2.70 8.51
C VAL A 90 -2.36 -3.72 7.59
N SER A 91 -1.05 -3.83 7.65
CA SER A 91 -0.29 -4.80 6.86
C SER A 91 0.75 -5.49 7.75
N ALA A 92 0.78 -6.80 7.72
CA ALA A 92 1.80 -7.61 8.38
C ALA A 92 2.89 -8.03 7.37
N SER A 93 4.16 -8.00 7.79
CA SER A 93 5.24 -8.59 6.99
C SER A 93 4.99 -10.09 6.80
N PHE A 94 5.50 -10.65 5.70
CA PHE A 94 5.31 -12.08 5.39
C PHE A 94 5.79 -13.00 6.52
N ASP A 95 6.89 -12.65 7.17
CA ASP A 95 7.47 -13.37 8.31
C ASP A 95 6.74 -13.11 9.66
N GLY A 96 5.77 -12.20 9.67
CA GLY A 96 5.00 -11.83 10.86
C GLY A 96 5.77 -11.02 11.91
N SER A 97 7.02 -10.62 11.63
CA SER A 97 7.89 -9.90 12.58
C SER A 97 7.48 -8.44 12.79
N LYS A 98 6.83 -7.85 11.78
CA LYS A 98 6.43 -6.43 11.76
C LYS A 98 4.97 -6.27 11.35
N ILE A 99 4.28 -5.33 12.00
CA ILE A 99 2.94 -4.89 11.61
C ILE A 99 2.97 -3.38 11.40
N ILE A 100 2.52 -2.96 10.23
CA ILE A 100 2.45 -1.55 9.82
C ILE A 100 1.00 -1.11 9.85
N PHE A 101 0.71 -0.04 10.56
CA PHE A 101 -0.60 0.60 10.64
C PHE A 101 -0.56 1.90 9.83
N PHE A 102 -1.36 1.98 8.79
CA PHE A 102 -1.49 3.16 7.94
C PHE A 102 -2.65 4.02 8.44
N PHE A 103 -2.39 5.29 8.67
CA PHE A 103 -3.38 6.21 9.19
C PHE A 103 -3.31 7.58 8.52
N THR A 104 -4.43 8.31 8.61
CA THR A 104 -4.50 9.73 8.25
C THR A 104 -4.81 10.57 9.48
N ALA A 105 -4.25 11.77 9.53
CA ALA A 105 -4.53 12.76 10.57
C ALA A 105 -4.28 14.17 10.02
N ASP A 106 -5.03 15.15 10.50
CA ASP A 106 -4.90 16.54 10.07
C ASP A 106 -3.68 17.25 10.68
N GLY A 107 -3.12 16.68 11.74
CA GLY A 107 -1.99 17.23 12.46
C GLY A 107 -0.99 16.18 12.95
N ARG A 108 -0.13 16.62 13.86
CA ARG A 108 0.84 15.74 14.51
C ARG A 108 0.16 15.02 15.68
N VAL A 109 0.13 13.69 15.62
CA VAL A 109 -0.44 12.83 16.66
C VAL A 109 0.67 12.25 17.53
N ASP A 110 0.49 12.26 18.86
CA ASP A 110 1.37 11.54 19.79
C ASP A 110 0.82 10.12 20.01
N PHE A 111 1.44 9.16 19.37
CA PHE A 111 1.04 7.76 19.40
C PHE A 111 1.98 6.85 20.22
N ARG A 112 2.82 7.42 21.11
CA ARG A 112 3.80 6.63 21.89
C ARG A 112 3.13 5.59 22.79
N GLU A 113 2.04 5.93 23.43
CA GLU A 113 1.28 5.00 24.27
C GLU A 113 0.55 3.95 23.44
N LEU A 114 -0.07 4.36 22.32
CA LEU A 114 -0.71 3.45 21.39
C LEU A 114 0.28 2.40 20.86
N VAL A 115 1.49 2.80 20.46
CA VAL A 115 2.54 1.86 20.01
C VAL A 115 2.91 0.86 21.09
N ARG A 116 3.07 1.32 22.35
CA ARG A 116 3.41 0.46 23.49
C ARG A 116 2.32 -0.59 23.73
N ASP A 117 1.07 -0.17 23.68
CA ASP A 117 -0.08 -1.03 23.88
C ASP A 117 -0.20 -2.09 22.76
N LEU A 118 -0.07 -1.64 21.50
CA LEU A 118 -0.12 -2.56 20.33
C LEU A 118 1.04 -3.55 20.36
N ALA A 119 2.25 -3.10 20.72
CA ALA A 119 3.41 -3.99 20.84
C ALA A 119 3.20 -5.06 21.93
N GLY A 120 2.56 -4.70 23.05
CA GLY A 120 2.17 -5.63 24.13
C GLY A 120 1.19 -6.70 23.66
N VAL A 121 0.22 -6.31 22.82
CA VAL A 121 -0.80 -7.23 22.30
C VAL A 121 -0.24 -8.17 21.25
N PHE A 122 0.46 -7.63 20.24
CA PHE A 122 0.85 -8.40 19.04
C PHE A 122 2.22 -9.07 19.14
N ARG A 123 3.05 -8.70 20.13
CA ARG A 123 4.43 -9.18 20.32
C ARG A 123 5.27 -9.10 19.03
N ALA A 124 5.02 -8.07 18.21
CA ALA A 124 5.67 -7.80 16.95
C ALA A 124 6.16 -6.35 16.94
N ARG A 125 7.06 -6.03 16.03
CA ARG A 125 7.48 -4.64 15.80
C ARG A 125 6.32 -3.85 15.20
N ILE A 126 5.87 -2.80 15.89
CA ILE A 126 4.80 -1.93 15.45
C ILE A 126 5.39 -0.70 14.75
N GLU A 127 4.89 -0.42 13.57
CA GLU A 127 5.22 0.78 12.81
C GLU A 127 3.91 1.52 12.47
N LEU A 128 3.82 2.78 12.87
CA LEU A 128 2.71 3.67 12.51
C LEU A 128 3.18 4.60 11.39
N ARG A 129 2.45 4.56 10.26
CA ARG A 129 2.79 5.34 9.07
C ARG A 129 1.64 6.27 8.70
N GLN A 130 1.86 7.57 8.84
CA GLN A 130 0.93 8.55 8.34
C GLN A 130 0.98 8.60 6.81
N ILE A 131 -0.19 8.54 6.18
CA ILE A 131 -0.36 8.60 4.73
C ILE A 131 -1.16 9.82 4.32
N GLY A 132 -1.00 10.23 3.06
CA GLY A 132 -1.77 11.33 2.50
C GLY A 132 -3.16 10.88 2.03
N VAL A 133 -4.09 11.82 1.87
CA VAL A 133 -5.47 11.55 1.43
C VAL A 133 -5.57 10.86 0.07
N ARG A 134 -4.57 11.02 -0.81
CA ARG A 134 -4.54 10.30 -2.09
C ARG A 134 -4.10 8.86 -1.90
N ASP A 135 -3.15 8.61 -1.01
CA ASP A 135 -2.70 7.25 -0.69
C ASP A 135 -3.80 6.49 0.06
N GLU A 136 -4.56 7.18 0.93
CA GLU A 136 -5.78 6.64 1.52
C GLU A 136 -6.76 6.22 0.41
N ALA A 137 -7.08 7.11 -0.54
CA ALA A 137 -7.98 6.79 -1.65
C ALA A 137 -7.43 5.62 -2.52
N LYS A 138 -6.11 5.54 -2.71
CA LYS A 138 -5.45 4.44 -3.44
C LYS A 138 -5.63 3.11 -2.71
N MET A 139 -5.49 3.08 -1.39
CA MET A 139 -5.60 1.87 -0.56
C MET A 139 -7.05 1.40 -0.40
N VAL A 140 -7.97 2.32 -0.14
CA VAL A 140 -9.40 2.02 0.02
C VAL A 140 -10.03 1.63 -1.32
N GLY A 141 -9.53 2.22 -2.43
CA GLY A 141 -10.09 2.01 -3.75
C GLY A 141 -11.42 2.75 -3.93
N GLY A 142 -12.08 2.50 -5.07
CA GLY A 142 -13.38 3.07 -5.39
C GLY A 142 -13.50 3.52 -6.84
N LEU A 143 -14.61 4.17 -7.15
CA LEU A 143 -14.91 4.68 -8.49
C LEU A 143 -14.76 6.19 -8.54
N GLY A 144 -14.13 6.68 -9.59
CA GLY A 144 -14.06 8.09 -9.90
C GLY A 144 -15.39 8.62 -10.46
N ILE A 145 -15.49 9.94 -10.64
CA ILE A 145 -16.66 10.57 -11.26
C ILE A 145 -16.95 10.09 -12.69
N CYS A 146 -15.97 9.46 -13.34
CA CYS A 146 -16.10 8.85 -14.66
C CYS A 146 -16.65 7.41 -14.61
N GLY A 147 -16.98 6.87 -13.42
CA GLY A 147 -17.47 5.49 -13.23
C GLY A 147 -16.40 4.40 -13.36
N ARG A 148 -15.11 4.78 -13.55
CA ARG A 148 -13.99 3.83 -13.59
C ARG A 148 -13.28 3.79 -12.24
N PRO A 149 -12.56 2.67 -11.91
CA PRO A 149 -11.71 2.63 -10.73
C PRO A 149 -10.72 3.80 -10.69
N PHE A 150 -10.32 4.22 -9.50
CA PHE A 150 -9.41 5.35 -9.34
C PHE A 150 -8.13 5.17 -10.15
N CYS A 151 -7.73 6.21 -10.89
CA CYS A 151 -6.49 6.21 -11.68
C CYS A 151 -5.26 5.89 -10.82
N CYS A 152 -5.22 6.40 -9.59
CA CYS A 152 -4.13 6.15 -8.63
C CYS A 152 -4.06 4.71 -8.16
N SER A 153 -5.16 3.95 -8.19
CA SER A 153 -5.15 2.53 -7.83
C SER A 153 -4.88 1.59 -9.01
N GLN A 154 -5.01 2.09 -10.26
CA GLN A 154 -4.90 1.26 -11.45
C GLN A 154 -3.56 1.39 -12.18
N PHE A 155 -3.22 2.58 -12.63
CA PHE A 155 -2.09 2.78 -13.55
C PHE A 155 -1.20 3.99 -13.25
N LEU A 156 -1.59 4.88 -12.32
CA LEU A 156 -0.77 6.03 -11.94
C LEU A 156 0.02 5.72 -10.67
N ASP A 157 1.26 5.31 -10.81
CA ASP A 157 2.17 5.06 -9.68
C ASP A 157 2.86 6.33 -9.19
N GLY A 158 3.14 7.27 -10.08
CA GLY A 158 3.75 8.56 -9.78
C GLY A 158 2.85 9.74 -10.11
N PHE A 159 2.98 10.83 -9.34
CA PHE A 159 2.21 12.05 -9.54
C PHE A 159 3.12 13.24 -9.78
N LEU A 160 2.95 13.89 -10.93
CA LEU A 160 3.55 15.20 -11.17
C LEU A 160 2.80 16.26 -10.36
N PRO A 161 3.51 17.27 -9.81
CA PRO A 161 2.87 18.41 -9.16
C PRO A 161 1.94 19.13 -10.13
N VAL A 162 0.67 19.25 -9.78
CA VAL A 162 -0.35 19.93 -10.59
C VAL A 162 -0.76 21.22 -9.89
N SER A 163 -0.85 22.32 -10.62
CA SER A 163 -1.26 23.63 -10.10
C SER A 163 -2.56 24.11 -10.76
N ILE A 164 -3.27 25.00 -10.06
CA ILE A 164 -4.46 25.67 -10.61
C ILE A 164 -4.11 26.49 -11.86
N LYS A 165 -2.86 27.01 -11.94
CA LYS A 165 -2.39 27.74 -13.13
C LYS A 165 -2.38 26.84 -14.38
N MET A 166 -1.96 25.58 -14.23
CA MET A 166 -1.97 24.60 -15.33
C MET A 166 -3.41 24.29 -15.77
N ALA A 167 -4.36 24.16 -14.84
CA ALA A 167 -5.77 23.98 -15.15
C ALA A 167 -6.35 25.17 -15.93
N LYS A 168 -5.99 26.42 -15.54
CA LYS A 168 -6.37 27.63 -16.26
C LYS A 168 -5.84 27.66 -17.70
N THR A 169 -4.56 27.29 -17.89
CA THR A 169 -3.93 27.28 -19.22
C THR A 169 -4.65 26.27 -20.16
N GLN A 170 -5.22 25.22 -19.63
CA GLN A 170 -5.98 24.23 -20.39
C GLN A 170 -7.48 24.57 -20.52
N ASN A 171 -7.90 25.76 -20.13
CA ASN A 171 -9.30 26.21 -20.13
C ASN A 171 -10.24 25.31 -19.36
N LEU A 172 -9.75 24.63 -18.33
CA LEU A 172 -10.57 23.79 -17.47
C LEU A 172 -11.41 24.66 -16.52
N SER A 173 -12.63 24.20 -16.24
CA SER A 173 -13.47 24.86 -15.24
C SER A 173 -12.79 24.85 -13.87
N LEU A 174 -12.72 26.00 -13.22
CA LEU A 174 -12.14 26.12 -11.88
C LEU A 174 -13.14 25.81 -10.75
N ASN A 175 -14.31 25.31 -11.10
CA ASN A 175 -15.27 24.87 -10.10
C ASN A 175 -14.68 23.68 -9.32
N PRO A 176 -14.52 23.77 -8.00
CA PRO A 176 -13.95 22.70 -7.16
C PRO A 176 -14.64 21.35 -7.38
N THR A 177 -15.95 21.33 -7.59
CA THR A 177 -16.69 20.07 -7.82
C THR A 177 -16.34 19.38 -9.14
N LYS A 178 -15.79 20.12 -10.11
CA LYS A 178 -15.41 19.59 -11.42
C LYS A 178 -13.93 19.25 -11.54
N ILE A 179 -13.07 19.90 -10.74
CA ILE A 179 -11.62 19.70 -10.81
C ILE A 179 -11.04 18.92 -9.63
N SER A 180 -11.82 18.67 -8.56
CA SER A 180 -11.36 17.88 -7.43
C SER A 180 -11.74 16.40 -7.62
N GLY A 181 -10.79 15.52 -7.35
CA GLY A 181 -11.04 14.10 -7.22
C GLY A 181 -11.70 13.74 -5.90
N THR A 182 -12.10 12.49 -5.74
CA THR A 182 -12.71 11.97 -4.50
C THR A 182 -11.83 12.16 -3.27
N CYS A 183 -10.51 12.20 -3.44
CA CYS A 183 -9.54 12.49 -2.37
C CYS A 183 -9.47 13.97 -1.98
N GLY A 184 -10.30 14.86 -2.55
CA GLY A 184 -10.28 16.31 -2.30
C GLY A 184 -9.13 17.08 -2.95
N ARG A 185 -8.16 16.40 -3.59
CA ARG A 185 -7.07 17.04 -4.35
C ARG A 185 -7.47 17.17 -5.82
N LEU A 186 -6.70 17.99 -6.58
CA LEU A 186 -6.89 18.08 -8.03
C LEU A 186 -6.89 16.68 -8.66
N MET A 187 -7.81 16.48 -9.62
CA MET A 187 -7.93 15.22 -10.34
C MET A 187 -6.60 14.81 -10.96
N CYS A 188 -6.35 13.51 -10.98
CA CYS A 188 -5.22 12.93 -11.69
C CYS A 188 -5.37 13.15 -13.21
#